data_0c23164a2378cce1fab100851f1b936a
#
_entry.id   0c23164a2378cce1fab100851f1b936a
#
_cell.length_a   1.000
_cell.length_b   1.000
_cell.length_c   1.000
_cell.angle_alpha   90.00
_cell.angle_beta   90.00
_cell.angle_gamma   90.00
#
_symmetry.space_group_name_H-M   'P 1'
#
loop_
_entity.id
_entity.type
_entity.pdbx_description
1 polymer ?
#
loop_
_entity_poly.entity_id
_entity_poly.type
_entity_poly.pdbx_seq_one_letter_code
_entity_poly.pdbx_strand_id
1 'polypeptide(L)'
;MMEHLKKIISSHLIINDKVYNLDESLKFPWQWIANIDLFFKDTESSYSNIENVVIDESNGPVFISNSAIIEPFVIINGPVFIGDNCLIKSHSNISKSIINHDCKVKGEVHTTIFQPFANKAHEGFLGHSFIASWVNLGAGTTTSNLKNNYSNISVKWNGELIDTKSIFFGSIIGEH
;
A
#
# COMPACT_ATOMS: atom_id res chain seq x y z
N MET A 1 11.37 -19.60 9.06
CA MET A 1 11.20 -18.56 8.03
C MET A 1 9.94 -18.77 7.18
N MET A 2 9.64 -19.97 6.69
CA MET A 2 8.42 -20.26 5.92
C MET A 2 7.10 -20.13 6.72
N GLU A 3 7.05 -20.54 7.98
CA GLU A 3 5.88 -20.36 8.83
C GLU A 3 5.62 -18.89 9.18
N HIS A 4 6.66 -18.09 9.33
CA HIS A 4 6.54 -16.65 9.57
C HIS A 4 5.97 -15.91 8.36
N LEU A 5 6.44 -16.24 7.15
CA LEU A 5 5.89 -15.68 5.91
C LEU A 5 4.44 -16.13 5.66
N LYS A 6 4.09 -17.37 5.98
CA LYS A 6 2.69 -17.84 5.97
C LYS A 6 1.82 -17.06 6.97
N LYS A 7 2.37 -16.69 8.13
CA LYS A 7 1.69 -15.89 9.13
C LYS A 7 1.49 -14.44 8.69
N ILE A 8 2.45 -13.87 7.96
CA ILE A 8 2.35 -12.55 7.32
C ILE A 8 1.29 -12.55 6.20
N ILE A 9 1.22 -13.63 5.44
CA ILE A 9 0.28 -13.83 4.32
C ILE A 9 -1.12 -14.22 4.81
N SER A 10 -1.24 -14.84 5.97
CA SER A 10 -2.53 -15.23 6.58
C SER A 10 -3.19 -14.11 7.40
N SER A 11 -2.55 -12.97 7.58
CA SER A 11 -3.21 -11.81 8.14
C SER A 11 -4.24 -11.30 7.14
N HIS A 12 -5.50 -11.39 7.51
CA HIS A 12 -6.60 -10.90 6.71
C HIS A 12 -6.37 -9.41 6.40
N LEU A 13 -6.43 -9.03 5.13
CA LEU A 13 -6.50 -7.63 4.77
C LEU A 13 -7.90 -7.15 5.15
N ILE A 14 -8.01 -6.39 6.23
CA ILE A 14 -9.27 -5.78 6.66
C ILE A 14 -9.29 -4.39 6.05
N ILE A 15 -10.22 -4.16 5.14
CA ILE A 15 -10.50 -2.83 4.60
C ILE A 15 -11.97 -2.55 4.91
N ASN A 16 -12.25 -1.49 5.66
CA ASN A 16 -13.60 -1.07 6.01
C ASN A 16 -14.45 -2.22 6.59
N ASP A 17 -13.93 -2.92 7.60
CA ASP A 17 -14.55 -4.09 8.27
C ASP A 17 -14.83 -5.31 7.36
N LYS A 18 -14.50 -5.23 6.09
CA LYS A 18 -14.55 -6.39 5.20
C LYS A 18 -13.26 -7.19 5.31
N VAL A 19 -13.40 -8.45 5.68
CA VAL A 19 -12.31 -9.43 5.64
C VAL A 19 -12.19 -9.93 4.20
N TYR A 20 -11.12 -9.53 3.52
CA TYR A 20 -10.77 -10.11 2.24
C TYR A 20 -10.04 -11.42 2.49
N ASN A 21 -10.75 -12.54 2.35
CA ASN A 21 -10.11 -13.83 2.24
C ASN A 21 -9.38 -13.85 0.90
N LEU A 22 -8.06 -13.80 0.97
CA LEU A 22 -7.23 -13.88 -0.22
C LEU A 22 -7.47 -15.25 -0.85
N ASP A 23 -8.09 -15.24 -2.01
CA ASP A 23 -8.33 -16.41 -2.84
C ASP A 23 -7.01 -17.15 -3.07
N GLU A 24 -7.07 -18.48 -3.23
CA GLU A 24 -5.91 -19.30 -3.57
C GLU A 24 -5.18 -18.82 -4.84
N SER A 25 -5.82 -18.01 -5.68
CA SER A 25 -5.23 -17.37 -6.86
C SER A 25 -4.25 -16.25 -6.51
N LEU A 26 -4.37 -15.62 -5.34
CA LEU A 26 -3.52 -14.52 -4.87
C LEU A 26 -2.53 -14.99 -3.79
N LYS A 27 -1.62 -15.89 -4.18
CA LYS A 27 -0.67 -16.55 -3.25
C LYS A 27 0.47 -15.68 -2.77
N PHE A 28 0.78 -14.60 -3.49
CA PHE A 28 1.98 -13.81 -3.29
C PHE A 28 1.65 -12.32 -3.12
N PRO A 29 2.40 -11.59 -2.27
CA PRO A 29 2.17 -10.16 -2.04
C PRO A 29 2.16 -9.32 -3.32
N TRP A 30 2.98 -9.63 -4.31
CA TRP A 30 2.99 -8.89 -5.58
C TRP A 30 1.73 -9.11 -6.41
N GLN A 31 1.02 -10.22 -6.22
CA GLN A 31 -0.28 -10.43 -6.86
C GLN A 31 -1.36 -9.56 -6.22
N TRP A 32 -1.28 -9.29 -4.91
CA TRP A 32 -2.19 -8.35 -4.25
C TRP A 32 -1.96 -6.94 -4.76
N ILE A 33 -0.68 -6.54 -4.86
CA ILE A 33 -0.30 -5.24 -5.40
C ILE A 33 -0.79 -5.08 -6.84
N ALA A 34 -0.57 -6.09 -7.68
CA ALA A 34 -0.99 -6.05 -9.09
C ALA A 34 -2.51 -6.02 -9.26
N ASN A 35 -3.26 -6.55 -8.30
CA ASN A 35 -4.72 -6.61 -8.31
C ASN A 35 -5.34 -5.72 -7.23
N ILE A 36 -4.68 -4.65 -6.84
CA ILE A 36 -5.13 -3.78 -5.75
C ILE A 36 -6.54 -3.21 -5.98
N ASP A 37 -6.95 -3.04 -7.23
CA ASP A 37 -8.29 -2.57 -7.60
C ASP A 37 -9.40 -3.51 -7.12
N LEU A 38 -9.12 -4.81 -6.94
CA LEU A 38 -10.11 -5.76 -6.43
C LEU A 38 -10.57 -5.43 -5.00
N PHE A 39 -9.71 -4.78 -4.21
CA PHE A 39 -10.05 -4.38 -2.84
C PHE A 39 -11.00 -3.18 -2.79
N PHE A 40 -11.12 -2.46 -3.90
CA PHE A 40 -12.01 -1.29 -4.04
C PHE A 40 -13.30 -1.61 -4.79
N LYS A 41 -13.48 -2.84 -5.23
CA LYS A 41 -14.71 -3.28 -5.89
C LYS A 41 -15.87 -3.14 -4.90
N ASP A 42 -16.93 -2.47 -5.34
CA ASP A 42 -18.11 -2.17 -4.53
C ASP A 42 -17.84 -1.26 -3.31
N THR A 43 -16.73 -0.50 -3.33
CA THR A 43 -16.40 0.50 -2.32
C THR A 43 -16.82 1.88 -2.83
N GLU A 44 -17.55 2.62 -2.02
CA GLU A 44 -17.88 4.03 -2.28
C GLU A 44 -16.89 4.93 -1.56
N SER A 45 -16.70 6.14 -2.09
CA SER A 45 -15.91 7.16 -1.43
C SER A 45 -16.54 7.60 -0.11
N SER A 46 -15.73 7.75 0.91
CA SER A 46 -16.16 8.21 2.23
C SER A 46 -15.03 8.96 2.92
N TYR A 47 -15.19 10.26 3.09
CA TYR A 47 -14.28 11.12 3.83
C TYR A 47 -15.00 12.41 4.25
N SER A 48 -14.50 13.03 5.33
CA SER A 48 -14.94 14.37 5.74
C SER A 48 -14.29 15.43 4.85
N ASN A 49 -14.84 16.65 4.84
CA ASN A 49 -14.18 17.78 4.18
C ASN A 49 -12.85 18.09 4.89
N ILE A 50 -11.75 18.06 4.15
CA ILE A 50 -10.40 18.28 4.67
C ILE A 50 -9.82 19.51 3.98
N GLU A 51 -9.49 20.54 4.76
CA GLU A 51 -8.98 21.79 4.21
C GLU A 51 -7.55 21.65 3.65
N ASN A 52 -7.28 22.31 2.54
CA ASN A 52 -5.96 22.33 1.88
C ASN A 52 -5.43 20.95 1.46
N VAL A 53 -6.30 20.03 1.14
CA VAL A 53 -5.99 18.70 0.60
C VAL A 53 -6.65 18.57 -0.77
N VAL A 54 -5.96 17.97 -1.72
CA VAL A 54 -6.50 17.68 -3.05
C VAL A 54 -6.88 16.20 -3.09
N ILE A 55 -8.14 15.90 -3.40
CA ILE A 55 -8.65 14.54 -3.57
C ILE A 55 -9.19 14.42 -5.01
N ASP A 56 -8.65 13.46 -5.75
CA ASP A 56 -9.07 13.13 -7.12
C ASP A 56 -9.58 11.68 -7.17
N GLU A 57 -10.86 11.52 -7.45
CA GLU A 57 -11.55 10.24 -7.54
C GLU A 57 -11.73 9.76 -8.99
N SER A 58 -11.15 10.44 -9.96
CA SER A 58 -11.32 10.11 -11.39
C SER A 58 -10.92 8.68 -11.75
N ASN A 59 -10.01 8.08 -10.99
CA ASN A 59 -9.51 6.72 -11.21
C ASN A 59 -10.03 5.69 -10.20
N GLY A 60 -10.88 6.08 -9.27
CA GLY A 60 -11.47 5.18 -8.28
C GLY A 60 -11.78 5.85 -6.93
N PRO A 61 -12.45 5.12 -6.04
CA PRO A 61 -12.95 5.68 -4.79
C PRO A 61 -11.82 6.04 -3.81
N VAL A 62 -12.09 7.02 -2.94
CA VAL A 62 -11.22 7.39 -1.83
C VAL A 62 -11.97 7.19 -0.52
N PHE A 63 -11.40 6.37 0.37
CA PHE A 63 -11.88 6.20 1.73
C PHE A 63 -10.84 6.73 2.71
N ILE A 64 -11.28 7.61 3.62
CA ILE A 64 -10.45 8.14 4.71
C ILE A 64 -11.25 8.01 6.01
N SER A 65 -10.70 7.27 6.96
CA SER A 65 -11.32 7.15 8.28
C SER A 65 -11.45 8.51 8.98
N ASN A 66 -12.53 8.71 9.71
CA ASN A 66 -12.75 9.93 10.51
C ASN A 66 -11.70 10.14 11.61
N SER A 67 -10.99 9.10 12.03
CA SER A 67 -9.90 9.18 13.01
C SER A 67 -8.52 9.42 12.38
N ALA A 68 -8.43 9.38 11.05
CA ALA A 68 -7.18 9.69 10.35
C ALA A 68 -6.91 11.20 10.32
N ILE A 69 -5.64 11.54 10.41
CA ILE A 69 -5.15 12.91 10.31
C ILE A 69 -4.46 13.08 8.97
N ILE A 70 -4.99 13.96 8.13
CA ILE A 70 -4.40 14.35 6.85
C ILE A 70 -3.88 15.78 6.99
N GLU A 71 -2.57 15.94 6.95
CA GLU A 71 -1.95 17.27 7.04
C GLU A 71 -2.18 18.09 5.75
N PRO A 72 -2.08 19.42 5.79
CA PRO A 72 -2.26 20.27 4.61
C PRO A 72 -1.30 19.94 3.46
N PHE A 73 -1.75 20.24 2.23
CA PHE A 73 -1.00 20.07 0.98
C PHE A 73 -0.73 18.61 0.60
N VAL A 74 -1.51 17.68 1.12
CA VAL A 74 -1.53 16.28 0.66
C VAL A 74 -2.34 16.19 -0.63
N ILE A 75 -1.89 15.34 -1.55
CA ILE A 75 -2.60 14.96 -2.78
C ILE A 75 -2.96 13.48 -2.67
N ILE A 76 -4.23 13.16 -2.88
CA ILE A 76 -4.75 11.78 -2.85
C ILE A 76 -5.44 11.50 -4.18
N ASN A 77 -4.93 10.51 -4.92
CA ASN A 77 -5.50 10.07 -6.19
C ASN A 77 -6.03 8.65 -6.06
N GLY A 78 -7.32 8.49 -6.15
CA GLY A 78 -7.99 7.18 -5.99
C GLY A 78 -7.55 6.11 -7.01
N PRO A 79 -7.82 4.83 -6.73
CA PRO A 79 -8.43 4.33 -5.50
C PRO A 79 -7.46 4.36 -4.31
N VAL A 80 -7.90 4.87 -3.16
CA VAL A 80 -7.08 4.94 -1.94
C VAL A 80 -7.92 4.60 -0.70
N PHE A 81 -7.38 3.78 0.18
CA PHE A 81 -7.91 3.53 1.51
C PHE A 81 -6.92 4.01 2.58
N ILE A 82 -7.43 4.83 3.52
CA ILE A 82 -6.68 5.29 4.70
C ILE A 82 -7.48 4.92 5.94
N GLY A 83 -6.94 3.99 6.72
CA GLY A 83 -7.56 3.43 7.92
C GLY A 83 -7.46 4.32 9.14
N ASP A 84 -7.95 3.78 10.26
CA ASP A 84 -8.05 4.47 11.54
C ASP A 84 -6.68 4.92 12.07
N ASN A 85 -6.66 6.08 12.74
CA ASN A 85 -5.49 6.64 13.41
C ASN A 85 -4.26 6.83 12.52
N CYS A 86 -4.41 6.79 11.20
CA CYS A 86 -3.33 7.09 10.28
C CYS A 86 -2.94 8.57 10.33
N LEU A 87 -1.66 8.84 10.10
CA LEU A 87 -1.14 10.18 9.89
C LEU A 87 -0.52 10.27 8.49
N ILE A 88 -1.16 11.03 7.61
CA ILE A 88 -0.61 11.37 6.29
C ILE A 88 -0.01 12.78 6.39
N LYS A 89 1.30 12.85 6.29
CA LYS A 89 2.04 14.09 6.52
C LYS A 89 2.02 15.01 5.31
N SER A 90 2.18 16.29 5.57
CA SER A 90 2.13 17.35 4.56
C SER A 90 3.04 17.09 3.34
N HIS A 91 2.57 17.51 2.18
CA HIS A 91 3.22 17.35 0.86
C HIS A 91 3.38 15.89 0.42
N SER A 92 2.59 14.96 0.96
CA SER A 92 2.52 13.60 0.44
C SER A 92 1.70 13.55 -0.84
N ASN A 93 2.09 12.65 -1.75
CA ASN A 93 1.32 12.28 -2.93
C ASN A 93 1.01 10.78 -2.84
N ILE A 94 -0.25 10.45 -2.57
CA ILE A 94 -0.70 9.07 -2.36
C ILE A 94 -1.61 8.67 -3.52
N SER A 95 -1.30 7.58 -4.17
CA SER A 95 -2.13 7.09 -5.27
C SER A 95 -2.26 5.57 -5.24
N LYS A 96 -3.44 5.07 -5.61
CA LYS A 96 -3.74 3.66 -5.78
C LYS A 96 -3.18 2.78 -4.64
N SER A 97 -3.47 3.13 -3.38
CA SER A 97 -2.79 2.53 -2.24
C SER A 97 -3.74 2.19 -1.10
N ILE A 98 -3.36 1.21 -0.30
CA ILE A 98 -4.05 0.79 0.92
C ILE A 98 -3.13 1.06 2.10
N ILE A 99 -3.56 1.95 2.99
CA ILE A 99 -2.86 2.29 4.22
C ILE A 99 -3.74 1.85 5.38
N ASN A 100 -3.41 0.72 6.01
CA ASN A 100 -4.16 0.21 7.15
C ASN A 100 -3.98 1.10 8.38
N HIS A 101 -4.67 0.77 9.46
CA HIS A 101 -4.74 1.58 10.67
C HIS A 101 -3.37 1.81 11.34
N ASP A 102 -3.25 2.89 12.09
CA ASP A 102 -2.07 3.27 12.89
C ASP A 102 -0.76 3.44 12.09
N CYS A 103 -0.85 3.77 10.81
CA CYS A 103 0.30 4.03 9.95
C CYS A 103 0.67 5.52 9.91
N LYS A 104 1.95 5.81 9.70
CA LYS A 104 2.45 7.17 9.43
C LYS A 104 3.14 7.20 8.09
N VAL A 105 2.62 8.03 7.17
CA VAL A 105 3.09 8.03 5.78
C VAL A 105 3.46 9.44 5.33
N LYS A 106 4.59 9.58 4.65
CA LYS A 106 5.05 10.77 3.95
C LYS A 106 5.76 10.42 2.66
N GLY A 107 5.73 11.34 1.71
CA GLY A 107 6.40 11.25 0.42
C GLY A 107 5.50 10.78 -0.70
N GLU A 108 6.09 10.27 -1.75
CA GLU A 108 5.35 9.73 -2.90
C GLU A 108 5.10 8.24 -2.72
N VAL A 109 3.84 7.86 -2.65
CA VAL A 109 3.40 6.46 -2.47
C VAL A 109 2.44 6.08 -3.57
N HIS A 110 2.79 5.05 -4.32
CA HIS A 110 2.01 4.59 -5.46
C HIS A 110 1.84 3.07 -5.47
N THR A 111 0.61 2.59 -5.64
CA THR A 111 0.28 1.15 -5.76
C THR A 111 0.94 0.33 -4.64
N THR A 112 0.73 0.74 -3.39
CA THR A 112 1.41 0.16 -2.22
C THR A 112 0.41 -0.25 -1.16
N ILE A 113 0.68 -1.36 -0.50
CA ILE A 113 -0.12 -1.86 0.63
C ILE A 113 0.72 -1.76 1.91
N PHE A 114 0.24 -0.98 2.87
CA PHE A 114 0.77 -0.92 4.24
C PHE A 114 -0.11 -1.75 5.16
N GLN A 115 0.51 -2.64 5.91
CA GLN A 115 -0.13 -3.33 7.01
C GLN A 115 -0.14 -2.46 8.28
N PRO A 116 -0.96 -2.77 9.28
CA PRO A 116 -1.07 -1.94 10.48
C PRO A 116 0.26 -1.64 11.17
N PHE A 117 0.38 -0.46 11.78
CA PHE A 117 1.55 0.00 12.54
C PHE A 117 2.83 0.20 11.71
N ALA A 118 2.73 0.24 10.40
CA ALA A 118 3.88 0.50 9.54
C ALA A 118 4.13 2.00 9.38
N ASN A 119 5.39 2.41 9.35
CA ASN A 119 5.80 3.79 9.24
C ASN A 119 6.71 4.03 8.05
N LYS A 120 6.36 4.99 7.22
CA LYS A 120 7.22 5.68 6.26
C LYS A 120 7.02 7.19 6.47
N ALA A 121 7.44 7.69 7.61
CA ALA A 121 7.10 9.03 8.10
C ALA A 121 7.94 10.17 7.49
N HIS A 122 8.78 9.88 6.51
CA HIS A 122 9.70 10.82 5.85
C HIS A 122 9.64 10.72 4.33
N GLU A 123 10.23 11.70 3.63
CA GLU A 123 10.30 11.79 2.18
C GLU A 123 10.93 10.55 1.52
N GLY A 124 10.61 10.34 0.26
CA GLY A 124 11.10 9.30 -0.62
C GLY A 124 9.95 8.61 -1.38
N PHE A 125 10.29 8.01 -2.52
CA PHE A 125 9.35 7.27 -3.35
C PHE A 125 9.20 5.83 -2.86
N LEU A 126 7.98 5.34 -2.79
CA LEU A 126 7.64 3.94 -2.53
C LEU A 126 6.53 3.51 -3.50
N GLY A 127 6.87 2.67 -4.44
CA GLY A 127 5.92 2.19 -5.46
C GLY A 127 5.86 0.68 -5.57
N HIS A 128 4.68 0.16 -5.90
CA HIS A 128 4.43 -1.27 -6.12
C HIS A 128 4.98 -2.17 -5.01
N SER A 129 4.73 -1.76 -3.75
CA SER A 129 5.36 -2.35 -2.57
C SER A 129 4.35 -2.94 -1.60
N PHE A 130 4.79 -3.91 -0.81
CA PHE A 130 4.07 -4.44 0.33
C PHE A 130 4.91 -4.23 1.59
N ILE A 131 4.34 -3.53 2.56
CA ILE A 131 4.98 -3.19 3.82
C ILE A 131 4.21 -3.88 4.94
N ALA A 132 4.82 -4.87 5.56
CA ALA A 132 4.20 -5.62 6.65
C ALA A 132 4.07 -4.78 7.93
N SER A 133 3.38 -5.34 8.92
CA SER A 133 3.17 -4.67 10.20
C SER A 133 4.49 -4.40 10.92
N TRP A 134 4.52 -3.30 11.70
CA TRP A 134 5.64 -2.88 12.53
C TRP A 134 6.93 -2.52 11.77
N VAL A 135 6.88 -2.42 10.46
CA VAL A 135 8.02 -1.92 9.65
C VAL A 135 8.18 -0.43 9.84
N ASN A 136 9.41 0.01 10.04
CA ASN A 136 9.76 1.43 10.10
C ASN A 136 10.82 1.76 9.03
N LEU A 137 10.42 2.51 8.01
CA LEU A 137 11.31 2.97 6.94
C LEU A 137 11.93 4.31 7.33
N GLY A 138 13.25 4.36 7.35
CA GLY A 138 14.03 5.54 7.70
C GLY A 138 13.86 6.71 6.72
N ALA A 139 14.36 7.87 7.12
CA ALA A 139 14.33 9.08 6.28
C ALA A 139 15.08 8.86 4.96
N GLY A 140 14.51 9.36 3.87
CA GLY A 140 15.08 9.22 2.52
C GLY A 140 14.98 7.82 1.92
N THR A 141 14.25 6.89 2.55
CA THR A 141 14.00 5.57 1.95
C THR A 141 13.25 5.74 0.63
N THR A 142 13.90 5.30 -0.44
CA THR A 142 13.38 5.34 -1.81
C THR A 142 13.59 3.98 -2.46
N THR A 143 12.56 3.48 -3.16
CA THR A 143 12.62 2.20 -3.88
C THR A 143 12.50 2.43 -5.37
N SER A 144 13.26 1.69 -6.18
CA SER A 144 12.99 1.57 -7.61
C SER A 144 11.95 0.47 -7.83
N ASN A 145 11.12 0.60 -8.84
CA ASN A 145 10.08 -0.38 -9.14
C ASN A 145 10.05 -0.83 -10.61
N LEU A 146 10.99 -0.38 -11.42
CA LEU A 146 11.03 -0.66 -12.85
C LEU A 146 12.45 -1.00 -13.30
N LYS A 147 12.61 -2.03 -14.13
CA LYS A 147 13.88 -2.32 -14.79
C LYS A 147 14.11 -1.41 -15.99
N ASN A 148 15.38 -1.08 -16.28
CA ASN A 148 15.76 -0.24 -17.41
C ASN A 148 15.35 -0.81 -18.77
N ASN A 149 15.23 -2.12 -18.88
CA ASN A 149 14.85 -2.81 -20.14
C ASN A 149 13.36 -3.10 -20.24
N TYR A 150 12.55 -2.67 -19.29
CA TYR A 150 11.09 -2.86 -19.25
C TYR A 150 10.65 -4.34 -19.34
N SER A 151 11.52 -5.28 -19.00
CA SER A 151 11.15 -6.69 -18.97
C SER A 151 10.41 -7.04 -17.66
N ASN A 152 9.65 -8.13 -17.71
CA ASN A 152 9.04 -8.69 -16.53
C ASN A 152 10.08 -8.94 -15.43
N ILE A 153 9.63 -8.81 -14.19
CA ILE A 153 10.46 -9.06 -13.02
C ILE A 153 10.25 -10.50 -12.58
N SER A 154 11.35 -11.22 -12.35
CA SER A 154 11.33 -12.53 -11.74
C SER A 154 11.87 -12.46 -10.32
N VAL A 155 11.19 -13.12 -9.39
CA VAL A 155 11.52 -13.16 -7.96
C VAL A 155 11.94 -14.56 -7.59
N LYS A 156 13.04 -14.68 -6.85
CA LYS A 156 13.42 -15.95 -6.24
C LYS A 156 12.66 -16.13 -4.93
N TRP A 157 11.70 -17.04 -4.93
CA TRP A 157 10.84 -17.33 -3.79
C TRP A 157 10.96 -18.81 -3.41
N ASN A 158 11.37 -19.07 -2.17
CA ASN A 158 11.61 -20.45 -1.66
C ASN A 158 12.51 -21.30 -2.55
N GLY A 159 13.50 -20.68 -3.19
CA GLY A 159 14.44 -21.38 -4.08
C GLY A 159 14.01 -21.44 -5.55
N GLU A 160 12.75 -21.20 -5.86
CA GLU A 160 12.20 -21.19 -7.21
C GLU A 160 12.22 -19.79 -7.80
N LEU A 161 12.49 -19.67 -9.10
CA LEU A 161 12.41 -18.42 -9.84
C LEU A 161 11.01 -18.28 -10.42
N ILE A 162 10.26 -17.29 -9.93
CA ILE A 162 8.88 -17.05 -10.33
C ILE A 162 8.81 -15.78 -11.17
N ASP A 163 8.29 -15.86 -12.40
CA ASP A 163 7.95 -14.69 -13.20
C ASP A 163 6.69 -14.03 -12.61
N THR A 164 6.81 -12.80 -12.17
CA THR A 164 5.70 -12.04 -11.61
C THR A 164 4.69 -11.59 -12.65
N LYS A 165 5.04 -11.69 -13.93
CA LYS A 165 4.29 -11.18 -15.10
C LYS A 165 3.99 -9.67 -15.01
N SER A 166 4.78 -8.96 -14.20
CA SER A 166 4.71 -7.50 -14.05
C SER A 166 6.05 -6.87 -14.39
N ILE A 167 6.00 -5.73 -15.07
CA ILE A 167 7.17 -4.87 -15.28
C ILE A 167 7.45 -3.98 -14.07
N PHE A 168 6.45 -3.82 -13.19
CA PHE A 168 6.58 -3.05 -11.96
C PHE A 168 6.64 -3.95 -10.74
N PHE A 169 7.65 -3.75 -9.92
CA PHE A 169 7.86 -4.46 -8.67
C PHE A 169 8.77 -3.62 -7.75
N GLY A 170 8.23 -3.18 -6.64
CA GLY A 170 8.96 -2.44 -5.63
C GLY A 170 9.61 -3.35 -4.59
N SER A 171 9.26 -3.14 -3.33
CA SER A 171 9.81 -3.92 -2.20
C SER A 171 8.73 -4.72 -1.50
N ILE A 172 9.06 -5.94 -1.13
CA ILE A 172 8.28 -6.75 -0.20
C ILE A 172 9.05 -6.80 1.12
N ILE A 173 8.55 -6.08 2.12
CA ILE A 173 9.22 -5.96 3.42
C ILE A 173 8.38 -6.70 4.44
N GLY A 174 8.97 -7.73 5.03
CA GLY A 174 8.34 -8.56 6.05
C GLY A 174 8.26 -7.88 7.41
N GLU A 175 7.47 -8.45 8.29
CA GLU A 175 7.32 -8.01 9.68
C GLU A 175 8.67 -8.05 10.42
N HIS A 176 8.87 -7.06 11.27
CA HIS A 176 10.12 -6.92 12.03
C HIS A 176 9.99 -7.56 13.41
#